data_134ee60f3f93ee99c03c0bbbda7138c8
#
_entry.id   134ee60f3f93ee99c03c0bbbda7138c8
#
_cell.length_a   1.000
_cell.length_b   1.000
_cell.length_c   1.000
_cell.angle_alpha   90.00
_cell.angle_beta   90.00
_cell.angle_gamma   90.00
#
_symmetry.space_group_name_H-M   'P 1'
#
loop_
_entity.id
_entity.type
_entity.pdbx_description
1 polymer ?
#
loop_
_entity_poly.entity_id
_entity_poly.type
_entity_poly.pdbx_seq_one_letter_code
_entity_poly.pdbx_strand_id
1 'polypeptide(L)'
;MHIKRFLLSIGLLISVIVTPIPSANALAVKVAPAGWTYLFASDTPAKKFTTPRVFSASLEKKSTFVPIYNNVPDVAKASIQRAIDIWSENFVSKVPINVNVTWTKAPNSTILASASAKNIFSNFNGAPDKTLYYPSALANALAGVDLDIAEPELEINVTTGDFWYYGLDGKCPSSKYDLVSVILHEMAHGLGFMSGTYYDPTTKVGRFLQPTAFDAYVQVLDGRRLVDLPSPSLEIGSALTSTLLWSGANAVKANNGVKPLLFTPSIYEQGSSVSHLDEKTFSNSFENSVMTPNLGAGEVFHLPGALLLAIFEDLRMKPPAGKAT
;
A
#
# COMPACT_ATOMS: atom_id res chain seq x y z
N MET A 1 11.72 34.96 83.08
CA MET A 1 10.72 34.81 82.04
C MET A 1 11.50 34.54 80.76
N HIS A 2 11.63 33.23 80.40
CA HIS A 2 12.49 32.78 79.29
C HIS A 2 11.56 32.40 78.12
N ILE A 3 11.65 33.14 77.01
CA ILE A 3 10.97 32.86 75.79
C ILE A 3 11.86 31.89 74.95
N LYS A 4 11.42 30.66 74.81
CA LYS A 4 12.04 29.70 73.84
C LYS A 4 11.52 29.97 72.43
N ARG A 5 12.41 30.30 71.49
CA ARG A 5 12.15 30.43 70.07
C ARG A 5 12.24 29.00 69.47
N PHE A 6 11.14 28.53 68.89
CA PHE A 6 11.10 27.33 68.04
C PHE A 6 11.46 27.74 66.61
N LEU A 7 12.54 27.19 66.11
CA LEU A 7 12.89 27.27 64.67
C LEU A 7 12.21 26.08 63.93
N LEU A 8 11.30 26.41 63.06
CA LEU A 8 10.65 25.42 62.16
C LEU A 8 11.48 25.30 60.89
N SER A 9 12.16 24.15 60.70
CA SER A 9 12.92 23.85 59.50
C SER A 9 11.95 23.29 58.45
N ILE A 10 11.67 24.03 57.40
CA ILE A 10 10.92 23.57 56.23
C ILE A 10 11.93 22.86 55.33
N GLY A 11 11.89 21.55 55.32
CA GLY A 11 12.62 20.71 54.39
C GLY A 11 11.93 20.75 53.02
N LEU A 12 12.55 21.35 52.00
CA LEU A 12 12.11 21.31 50.61
C LEU A 12 12.45 19.95 50.01
N LEU A 13 11.45 19.07 49.88
CA LEU A 13 11.59 17.84 49.12
C LEU A 13 11.58 18.19 47.62
N ILE A 14 12.74 18.19 46.99
CA ILE A 14 12.87 18.25 45.54
C ILE A 14 12.65 16.82 45.01
N SER A 15 11.45 16.55 44.52
CA SER A 15 11.17 15.31 43.73
C SER A 15 11.83 15.44 42.35
N VAL A 16 12.93 14.74 42.14
CA VAL A 16 13.54 14.58 40.81
C VAL A 16 12.64 13.65 40.02
N ILE A 17 11.87 14.21 39.10
CA ILE A 17 11.15 13.44 38.09
C ILE A 17 12.21 12.95 37.11
N VAL A 18 12.64 11.71 37.26
CA VAL A 18 13.42 11.01 36.25
C VAL A 18 12.49 10.67 35.11
N THR A 19 12.44 11.51 34.08
CA THR A 19 11.83 11.12 32.81
C THR A 19 12.65 9.97 32.22
N PRO A 20 12.04 8.85 31.87
CA PRO A 20 12.78 7.76 31.21
C PRO A 20 13.38 8.32 29.92
N ILE A 21 14.68 8.25 29.77
CA ILE A 21 15.39 8.51 28.51
C ILE A 21 14.84 7.45 27.55
N PRO A 22 14.23 7.82 26.40
CA PRO A 22 13.80 6.84 25.43
C PRO A 22 15.02 5.98 25.06
N SER A 23 14.87 4.66 25.21
CA SER A 23 15.88 3.68 24.81
C SER A 23 16.33 4.01 23.39
N ALA A 24 17.66 3.97 23.16
CA ALA A 24 18.26 4.23 21.85
C ALA A 24 17.43 3.54 20.76
N ASN A 25 16.71 4.32 19.95
CA ASN A 25 15.93 3.82 18.85
C ASN A 25 16.91 3.09 17.91
N ALA A 26 16.64 1.82 17.63
CA ALA A 26 17.31 1.16 16.52
C ALA A 26 17.14 2.09 15.30
N LEU A 27 18.26 2.46 14.66
CA LEU A 27 18.23 3.35 13.52
C LEU A 27 17.43 2.67 12.41
N ALA A 28 16.35 3.27 11.97
CA ALA A 28 15.58 2.81 10.83
C ALA A 28 16.49 2.73 9.60
N VAL A 29 16.40 1.64 8.84
CA VAL A 29 17.13 1.47 7.57
C VAL A 29 16.22 1.95 6.46
N LYS A 30 16.62 3.03 5.78
CA LYS A 30 15.92 3.62 4.64
C LYS A 30 16.58 3.20 3.32
N VAL A 31 15.80 2.72 2.36
CA VAL A 31 16.25 2.40 1.00
C VAL A 31 15.17 2.80 -0.02
N ALA A 32 15.53 2.89 -1.31
CA ALA A 32 14.56 3.02 -2.38
C ALA A 32 13.79 1.70 -2.55
N PRO A 33 12.51 1.74 -3.00
CA PRO A 33 11.73 0.55 -3.30
C PRO A 33 12.25 -0.19 -4.53
N ALA A 34 11.78 -1.43 -4.73
CA ALA A 34 12.18 -2.30 -5.83
C ALA A 34 11.82 -1.76 -7.24
N GLY A 35 10.83 -0.87 -7.32
CA GLY A 35 10.39 -0.27 -8.59
C GLY A 35 9.00 0.32 -8.49
N TRP A 36 8.41 0.55 -9.66
CA TRP A 36 7.06 1.07 -9.85
C TRP A 36 6.09 -0.08 -10.12
N THR A 37 4.89 0.03 -9.61
CA THR A 37 3.73 -0.77 -10.01
C THR A 37 2.96 -0.03 -11.11
N TYR A 38 2.25 -0.78 -11.96
CA TYR A 38 1.57 -0.23 -13.14
C TYR A 38 0.14 -0.74 -13.24
N LEU A 39 -0.80 0.16 -13.48
CA LEU A 39 -2.17 -0.14 -13.88
C LEU A 39 -2.30 0.03 -15.39
N PHE A 40 -2.79 -1.01 -16.06
CA PHE A 40 -2.93 -1.02 -17.50
C PHE A 40 -4.38 -0.82 -17.95
N ALA A 41 -4.54 -0.19 -19.12
CA ALA A 41 -5.79 -0.19 -19.84
C ALA A 41 -6.13 -1.60 -20.33
N SER A 42 -7.33 -2.09 -20.00
CA SER A 42 -7.81 -3.37 -20.51
C SER A 42 -8.44 -3.21 -21.89
N ASP A 43 -8.13 -4.12 -22.81
CA ASP A 43 -8.82 -4.26 -24.08
C ASP A 43 -10.22 -4.90 -23.95
N THR A 44 -10.51 -5.46 -22.77
CA THR A 44 -11.81 -6.07 -22.48
C THR A 44 -12.82 -4.98 -22.08
N PRO A 45 -13.99 -4.89 -22.71
CA PRO A 45 -15.01 -3.93 -22.31
C PRO A 45 -15.39 -4.11 -20.84
N ALA A 46 -15.55 -3.00 -20.12
CA ALA A 46 -15.99 -3.01 -18.74
C ALA A 46 -17.30 -3.80 -18.59
N LYS A 47 -17.35 -4.70 -17.64
CA LYS A 47 -18.62 -5.26 -17.20
C LYS A 47 -19.41 -4.15 -16.50
N LYS A 48 -20.67 -3.96 -16.89
CA LYS A 48 -21.52 -2.96 -16.26
C LYS A 48 -21.72 -3.32 -14.79
N PHE A 49 -20.99 -2.65 -13.93
CA PHE A 49 -21.28 -2.65 -12.49
C PHE A 49 -22.43 -1.65 -12.23
N THR A 50 -23.48 -2.13 -11.59
CA THR A 50 -24.62 -1.29 -11.22
C THR A 50 -24.23 -0.41 -10.04
N THR A 51 -24.31 0.89 -10.26
CA THR A 51 -24.26 2.00 -9.30
C THR A 51 -23.27 1.90 -8.13
N PRO A 52 -22.27 2.79 -8.09
CA PRO A 52 -21.51 3.03 -6.87
C PRO A 52 -22.49 3.37 -5.76
N ARG A 53 -22.32 2.81 -4.57
CA ARG A 53 -22.97 3.35 -3.38
C ARG A 53 -22.57 4.82 -3.30
N VAL A 54 -23.54 5.71 -3.48
CA VAL A 54 -23.37 7.12 -3.16
C VAL A 54 -23.03 7.15 -1.67
N PHE A 55 -21.79 7.52 -1.35
CA PHE A 55 -21.39 7.70 0.04
C PHE A 55 -22.23 8.82 0.64
N SER A 56 -23.10 8.47 1.58
CA SER A 56 -23.71 9.46 2.45
C SER A 56 -22.66 9.93 3.44
N ALA A 57 -22.56 11.25 3.57
CA ALA A 57 -21.92 12.03 4.62
C ALA A 57 -20.67 11.42 5.31
N SER A 58 -19.56 12.10 5.14
CA SER A 58 -18.29 12.04 5.88
C SER A 58 -18.22 10.99 6.98
N LEU A 59 -17.65 9.83 6.66
CA LEU A 59 -17.08 8.97 7.68
C LEU A 59 -15.93 9.74 8.37
N GLU A 60 -15.70 9.45 9.63
CA GLU A 60 -14.59 10.04 10.39
C GLU A 60 -13.26 9.72 9.69
N LYS A 61 -12.49 10.77 9.38
CA LYS A 61 -11.16 10.61 8.78
C LYS A 61 -10.20 10.01 9.81
N LYS A 62 -9.57 8.92 9.43
CA LYS A 62 -8.59 8.19 10.24
C LYS A 62 -7.15 8.62 9.95
N SER A 63 -6.95 9.38 8.88
CA SER A 63 -5.66 9.93 8.47
C SER A 63 -5.81 11.23 7.70
N THR A 64 -4.71 11.98 7.61
CA THR A 64 -4.59 13.18 6.79
C THR A 64 -3.67 12.89 5.62
N PHE A 65 -4.18 13.06 4.40
CA PHE A 65 -3.37 13.02 3.19
C PHE A 65 -3.20 14.43 2.64
N VAL A 66 -1.99 14.75 2.18
CA VAL A 66 -1.62 16.06 1.63
C VAL A 66 -1.15 15.88 0.19
N PRO A 67 -1.98 16.21 -0.83
CA PRO A 67 -1.58 16.09 -2.22
C PRO A 67 -0.60 17.18 -2.63
N ILE A 68 0.44 16.78 -3.37
CA ILE A 68 1.40 17.65 -4.05
C ILE A 68 1.22 17.43 -5.55
N TYR A 69 0.87 18.49 -6.28
CA TYR A 69 0.51 18.39 -7.70
C TYR A 69 1.61 18.90 -8.62
N ASN A 70 2.06 18.04 -9.55
CA ASN A 70 3.04 18.38 -10.60
C ASN A 70 2.39 18.23 -11.98
N ASN A 71 2.19 19.34 -12.66
CA ASN A 71 1.53 19.42 -13.99
C ASN A 71 0.12 18.84 -14.04
N VAL A 72 -0.54 18.63 -12.89
CA VAL A 72 -1.90 18.09 -12.81
C VAL A 72 -2.90 19.14 -13.29
N PRO A 73 -3.75 18.85 -14.30
CA PRO A 73 -4.76 19.78 -14.76
C PRO A 73 -5.81 20.01 -13.68
N ASP A 74 -6.33 21.23 -13.56
CA ASP A 74 -7.29 21.60 -12.50
C ASP A 74 -8.54 20.73 -12.50
N VAL A 75 -9.01 20.31 -13.68
CA VAL A 75 -10.17 19.42 -13.82
C VAL A 75 -9.98 18.04 -13.18
N ALA A 76 -8.73 17.57 -13.05
CA ALA A 76 -8.39 16.28 -12.45
C ALA A 76 -8.34 16.31 -10.91
N LYS A 77 -8.10 17.49 -10.31
CA LYS A 77 -7.86 17.63 -8.87
C LYS A 77 -9.02 17.14 -8.01
N ALA A 78 -10.26 17.37 -8.43
CA ALA A 78 -11.43 16.91 -7.69
C ALA A 78 -11.53 15.38 -7.62
N SER A 79 -11.19 14.67 -8.71
CA SER A 79 -11.18 13.21 -8.76
C SER A 79 -10.06 12.63 -7.90
N ILE A 80 -8.87 13.25 -7.94
CA ILE A 80 -7.74 12.87 -7.08
C ILE A 80 -8.11 13.07 -5.61
N GLN A 81 -8.69 14.24 -5.26
CA GLN A 81 -9.13 14.51 -3.90
C GLN A 81 -10.18 13.49 -3.41
N ARG A 82 -11.08 13.07 -4.30
CA ARG A 82 -12.08 12.04 -3.95
C ARG A 82 -11.44 10.71 -3.56
N ALA A 83 -10.45 10.23 -4.30
CA ALA A 83 -9.72 9.02 -3.97
C ALA A 83 -8.94 9.17 -2.63
N ILE A 84 -8.34 10.34 -2.41
CA ILE A 84 -7.69 10.72 -1.15
C ILE A 84 -8.69 10.67 0.02
N ASP A 85 -9.87 11.22 -0.15
CA ASP A 85 -10.90 11.21 0.91
C ASP A 85 -11.32 9.79 1.26
N ILE A 86 -11.47 8.91 0.26
CA ILE A 86 -11.78 7.49 0.47
C ILE A 86 -10.66 6.82 1.31
N TRP A 87 -9.39 7.05 0.98
CA TRP A 87 -8.30 6.49 1.77
C TRP A 87 -8.17 7.13 3.16
N SER A 88 -8.48 8.42 3.31
CA SER A 88 -8.50 9.10 4.62
C SER A 88 -9.47 8.45 5.60
N GLU A 89 -10.58 7.91 5.10
CA GLU A 89 -11.59 7.20 5.88
C GLU A 89 -11.20 5.75 6.22
N ASN A 90 -10.27 5.15 5.46
CA ASN A 90 -9.99 3.72 5.51
C ASN A 90 -8.57 3.38 5.98
N PHE A 91 -7.60 4.24 5.83
CA PHE A 91 -6.22 4.01 6.28
C PHE A 91 -5.95 4.77 7.58
N VAL A 92 -5.49 4.07 8.61
CA VAL A 92 -5.21 4.68 9.93
C VAL A 92 -3.77 5.18 9.98
N SER A 93 -3.60 6.50 10.19
CA SER A 93 -2.29 7.11 10.45
C SER A 93 -2.45 8.37 11.29
N LYS A 94 -1.64 8.52 12.34
CA LYS A 94 -1.51 9.77 13.09
C LYS A 94 -0.52 10.75 12.44
N VAL A 95 0.31 10.23 11.54
CA VAL A 95 1.29 11.00 10.77
C VAL A 95 0.64 11.40 9.45
N PRO A 96 0.72 12.67 9.03
CA PRO A 96 0.27 13.08 7.70
C PRO A 96 1.01 12.32 6.61
N ILE A 97 0.33 12.08 5.49
CA ILE A 97 0.85 11.33 4.34
C ILE A 97 0.87 12.26 3.14
N ASN A 98 2.06 12.62 2.67
CA ASN A 98 2.24 13.45 1.49
C ASN A 98 2.18 12.57 0.23
N VAL A 99 1.32 12.95 -0.71
CA VAL A 99 1.10 12.22 -1.96
C VAL A 99 1.53 13.09 -3.14
N ASN A 100 2.65 12.74 -3.75
CA ASN A 100 3.16 13.42 -4.93
C ASN A 100 2.49 12.86 -6.18
N VAL A 101 1.65 13.67 -6.85
CA VAL A 101 0.94 13.28 -8.06
C VAL A 101 1.50 14.05 -9.24
N THR A 102 2.03 13.33 -10.22
CA THR A 102 2.65 13.89 -11.43
C THR A 102 1.83 13.50 -12.66
N TRP A 103 1.44 14.50 -13.47
CA TRP A 103 0.77 14.29 -14.74
C TRP A 103 1.84 14.25 -15.85
N THR A 104 2.06 13.08 -16.43
CA THR A 104 3.19 12.86 -17.34
C THR A 104 2.84 11.88 -18.47
N LYS A 105 3.65 11.87 -19.52
CA LYS A 105 3.53 10.87 -20.58
C LYS A 105 4.07 9.53 -20.10
N ALA A 106 3.27 8.48 -20.19
CA ALA A 106 3.74 7.14 -19.89
C ALA A 106 4.73 6.61 -20.93
N PRO A 107 5.65 5.73 -20.53
CA PRO A 107 6.57 5.05 -21.45
C PRO A 107 5.86 4.11 -22.43
N ASN A 108 4.67 3.61 -22.07
CA ASN A 108 3.85 2.73 -22.89
C ASN A 108 2.41 3.27 -22.92
N SER A 109 1.77 3.23 -24.10
CA SER A 109 0.41 3.77 -24.33
C SER A 109 -0.70 3.01 -23.60
N THR A 110 -0.44 1.81 -23.12
CA THR A 110 -1.41 1.01 -22.34
C THR A 110 -1.36 1.30 -20.84
N ILE A 111 -0.34 2.00 -20.35
CA ILE A 111 -0.24 2.37 -18.93
C ILE A 111 -1.16 3.56 -18.65
N LEU A 112 -2.11 3.39 -17.74
CA LEU A 112 -2.98 4.45 -17.24
C LEU A 112 -2.29 5.28 -16.16
N ALA A 113 -1.66 4.59 -15.21
CA ALA A 113 -0.93 5.21 -14.12
C ALA A 113 0.13 4.25 -13.56
N SER A 114 0.96 4.76 -12.68
CA SER A 114 1.90 3.96 -11.89
C SER A 114 2.12 4.58 -10.52
N ALA A 115 2.42 3.76 -9.53
CA ALA A 115 2.75 4.21 -8.19
C ALA A 115 3.96 3.51 -7.60
N SER A 116 4.55 4.19 -6.62
CA SER A 116 5.57 3.64 -5.73
C SER A 116 5.52 4.35 -4.39
N ALA A 117 5.97 3.70 -3.33
CA ALA A 117 6.42 4.44 -2.16
C ALA A 117 7.68 5.24 -2.52
N LYS A 118 7.91 6.40 -1.92
CA LYS A 118 9.15 7.15 -2.13
C LYS A 118 10.35 6.41 -1.55
N ASN A 119 10.19 5.92 -0.34
CA ASN A 119 11.17 5.12 0.38
C ASN A 119 10.49 3.95 1.07
N ILE A 120 11.27 2.94 1.43
CA ILE A 120 10.85 1.83 2.28
C ILE A 120 11.78 1.73 3.49
N PHE A 121 11.24 1.34 4.64
CA PHE A 121 11.95 1.32 5.91
C PHE A 121 11.90 -0.05 6.56
N SER A 122 13.00 -0.47 7.17
CA SER A 122 13.06 -1.62 8.07
C SER A 122 13.67 -1.23 9.41
N ASN A 123 13.63 -2.12 10.40
CA ASN A 123 14.26 -1.97 11.71
C ASN A 123 13.86 -0.69 12.47
N PHE A 124 12.68 -0.13 12.22
CA PHE A 124 12.16 1.02 12.97
C PHE A 124 11.38 0.57 14.22
N ASN A 125 11.18 1.50 15.15
CA ASN A 125 10.35 1.25 16.33
C ASN A 125 8.88 1.13 15.93
N GLY A 126 8.21 0.04 16.34
CA GLY A 126 6.83 -0.27 15.94
C GLY A 126 6.73 -1.19 14.72
N ALA A 127 7.84 -1.55 14.05
CA ALA A 127 7.82 -2.53 12.98
C ALA A 127 7.37 -3.91 13.51
N PRO A 128 6.33 -4.54 12.94
CA PRO A 128 5.87 -5.88 13.33
C PRO A 128 6.94 -6.96 13.14
N ASP A 129 7.74 -6.83 12.08
CA ASP A 129 8.94 -7.61 11.82
C ASP A 129 10.05 -6.67 11.36
N LYS A 130 11.13 -6.58 12.14
CA LYS A 130 12.25 -5.67 11.88
C LYS A 130 13.14 -6.07 10.71
N THR A 131 12.99 -7.26 10.18
CA THR A 131 13.76 -7.76 9.03
C THR A 131 13.10 -7.46 7.69
N LEU A 132 11.82 -7.05 7.72
CA LEU A 132 11.05 -6.72 6.53
C LEU A 132 11.03 -5.20 6.28
N TYR A 133 10.82 -4.83 5.03
CA TYR A 133 10.68 -3.45 4.61
C TYR A 133 9.21 -3.05 4.48
N TYR A 134 8.89 -1.84 4.92
CA TYR A 134 7.56 -1.25 4.92
C TYR A 134 7.58 0.05 4.11
N PRO A 135 6.65 0.28 3.16
CA PRO A 135 6.52 1.56 2.48
C PRO A 135 6.38 2.73 3.45
N SER A 136 6.91 3.91 3.08
CA SER A 136 6.99 5.10 3.96
C SER A 136 5.71 5.38 4.71
N ALA A 137 4.56 5.43 4.02
CA ALA A 137 3.27 5.71 4.64
C ALA A 137 2.89 4.69 5.73
N LEU A 138 3.10 3.39 5.45
CA LEU A 138 2.83 2.32 6.40
C LEU A 138 3.83 2.33 7.56
N ALA A 139 5.11 2.55 7.27
CA ALA A 139 6.16 2.64 8.28
C ALA A 139 5.92 3.81 9.24
N ASN A 140 5.60 5.00 8.73
CA ASN A 140 5.25 6.18 9.52
C ASN A 140 4.01 5.95 10.39
N ALA A 141 2.97 5.31 9.81
CA ALA A 141 1.75 4.98 10.54
C ALA A 141 2.00 4.00 11.71
N LEU A 142 2.89 3.02 11.51
CA LEU A 142 3.28 2.03 12.53
C LEU A 142 4.23 2.62 13.58
N ALA A 143 5.18 3.46 13.15
CA ALA A 143 6.12 4.13 14.05
C ALA A 143 5.45 5.24 14.88
N GLY A 144 4.36 5.82 14.38
CA GLY A 144 3.70 6.99 14.98
C GLY A 144 4.48 8.30 14.84
N VAL A 145 5.53 8.30 14.02
CA VAL A 145 6.38 9.44 13.67
C VAL A 145 6.75 9.37 12.19
N ASP A 146 7.05 10.53 11.61
CA ASP A 146 7.60 10.61 10.27
C ASP A 146 9.08 10.22 10.30
N LEU A 147 9.44 9.21 9.52
CA LEU A 147 10.79 8.65 9.46
C LEU A 147 11.68 9.40 8.46
N ASP A 148 11.09 10.24 7.59
CA ASP A 148 11.80 11.02 6.58
C ASP A 148 11.03 12.28 6.16
N ILE A 149 11.07 13.30 6.98
CA ILE A 149 10.35 14.58 6.78
C ILE A 149 10.72 15.35 5.50
N ALA A 150 11.79 14.93 4.82
CA ALA A 150 12.27 15.61 3.61
C ALA A 150 11.59 15.11 2.32
N GLU A 151 10.92 13.95 2.38
CA GLU A 151 10.40 13.27 1.18
C GLU A 151 8.91 12.95 1.35
N PRO A 152 8.11 12.96 0.27
CA PRO A 152 6.74 12.48 0.30
C PRO A 152 6.69 10.98 0.57
N GLU A 153 5.57 10.47 1.06
CA GLU A 153 5.41 9.03 1.30
C GLU A 153 5.08 8.27 0.01
N LEU A 154 4.28 8.85 -0.87
CA LEU A 154 3.81 8.24 -2.10
C LEU A 154 4.17 9.07 -3.33
N GLU A 155 4.50 8.37 -4.41
CA GLU A 155 4.64 8.93 -5.75
C GLU A 155 3.66 8.25 -6.71
N ILE A 156 2.87 9.04 -7.43
CA ILE A 156 1.90 8.57 -8.44
C ILE A 156 2.16 9.32 -9.73
N ASN A 157 2.34 8.58 -10.83
CA ASN A 157 2.39 9.13 -12.17
C ASN A 157 1.10 8.79 -12.90
N VAL A 158 0.39 9.80 -13.39
CA VAL A 158 -0.84 9.67 -14.18
C VAL A 158 -0.54 10.00 -15.63
N THR A 159 -0.95 9.13 -16.54
CA THR A 159 -0.68 9.29 -17.97
C THR A 159 -1.53 10.42 -18.56
N THR A 160 -0.88 11.30 -19.33
CA THR A 160 -1.56 12.36 -20.10
C THR A 160 -2.42 11.77 -21.22
N GLY A 161 -3.67 12.27 -21.38
CA GLY A 161 -4.55 11.83 -22.47
C GLY A 161 -5.96 12.37 -22.33
N ASP A 162 -6.73 12.29 -23.43
CA ASP A 162 -8.12 12.75 -23.49
C ASP A 162 -9.14 11.67 -23.10
N PHE A 163 -8.65 10.52 -22.63
CA PHE A 163 -9.46 9.35 -22.28
C PHE A 163 -9.92 9.33 -20.81
N TRP A 164 -9.65 10.37 -20.03
CA TRP A 164 -10.04 10.43 -18.62
C TRP A 164 -11.51 10.87 -18.43
N TYR A 165 -12.15 10.23 -17.47
CA TYR A 165 -13.40 10.69 -16.87
C TYR A 165 -13.10 11.30 -15.50
N TYR A 166 -13.53 12.56 -15.32
CA TYR A 166 -13.27 13.34 -14.10
C TYR A 166 -14.50 13.43 -13.18
N GLY A 167 -15.60 12.77 -13.52
CA GLY A 167 -16.82 12.79 -12.72
C GLY A 167 -16.66 12.04 -11.41
N LEU A 168 -17.46 12.45 -10.41
CA LEU A 168 -17.47 11.85 -9.08
C LEU A 168 -18.71 10.97 -8.85
N ASP A 169 -19.59 10.88 -9.81
CA ASP A 169 -20.89 10.24 -9.73
C ASP A 169 -20.88 8.74 -10.10
N GLY A 170 -19.70 8.20 -10.43
CA GLY A 170 -19.54 6.80 -10.81
C GLY A 170 -20.15 6.41 -12.14
N LYS A 171 -20.45 7.38 -13.01
CA LYS A 171 -21.09 7.15 -14.33
C LYS A 171 -20.10 7.28 -15.47
N CYS A 172 -18.93 6.64 -15.34
CA CYS A 172 -17.89 6.67 -16.35
C CYS A 172 -18.40 6.13 -17.69
N PRO A 173 -18.28 6.90 -18.80
CA PRO A 173 -18.61 6.40 -20.12
C PRO A 173 -17.72 5.21 -20.54
N SER A 174 -18.27 4.29 -21.34
CA SER A 174 -17.53 3.11 -21.84
C SER A 174 -16.36 3.43 -22.78
N SER A 175 -16.11 4.70 -23.10
CA SER A 175 -14.97 5.20 -23.88
C SER A 175 -13.92 5.94 -23.04
N LYS A 176 -14.08 5.97 -21.72
CA LYS A 176 -13.22 6.72 -20.80
C LYS A 176 -12.78 5.84 -19.64
N TYR A 177 -11.70 6.23 -18.94
CA TYR A 177 -11.23 5.62 -17.72
C TYR A 177 -11.54 6.52 -16.53
N ASP A 178 -12.07 5.94 -15.46
CA ASP A 178 -12.46 6.67 -14.25
C ASP A 178 -11.21 7.04 -13.42
N LEU A 179 -10.93 8.33 -13.32
CA LEU A 179 -9.73 8.79 -12.64
C LEU A 179 -9.76 8.52 -11.13
N VAL A 180 -10.94 8.58 -10.49
CA VAL A 180 -11.05 8.24 -9.05
C VAL A 180 -10.60 6.81 -8.81
N SER A 181 -11.06 5.86 -9.64
CA SER A 181 -10.70 4.44 -9.56
C SER A 181 -9.21 4.21 -9.74
N VAL A 182 -8.61 4.88 -10.72
CA VAL A 182 -7.18 4.78 -10.99
C VAL A 182 -6.35 5.30 -9.80
N ILE A 183 -6.68 6.48 -9.28
CA ILE A 183 -5.95 7.03 -8.12
C ILE A 183 -6.16 6.19 -6.87
N LEU A 184 -7.37 5.65 -6.67
CA LEU A 184 -7.65 4.75 -5.54
C LEU A 184 -6.75 3.49 -5.59
N HIS A 185 -6.58 2.90 -6.77
CA HIS A 185 -5.70 1.77 -7.04
C HIS A 185 -4.23 2.13 -6.77
N GLU A 186 -3.73 3.19 -7.37
CA GLU A 186 -2.33 3.60 -7.26
C GLU A 186 -1.94 3.95 -5.81
N MET A 187 -2.85 4.60 -5.07
CA MET A 187 -2.62 4.85 -3.65
C MET A 187 -2.43 3.56 -2.85
N ALA A 188 -3.16 2.48 -3.17
CA ALA A 188 -2.98 1.21 -2.48
C ALA A 188 -1.55 0.65 -2.62
N HIS A 189 -0.94 0.78 -3.80
CA HIS A 189 0.45 0.39 -4.01
C HIS A 189 1.39 1.19 -3.11
N GLY A 190 1.30 2.51 -3.15
CA GLY A 190 2.13 3.38 -2.32
C GLY A 190 1.93 3.19 -0.82
N LEU A 191 0.72 2.78 -0.39
CA LEU A 191 0.38 2.48 1.00
C LEU A 191 0.86 1.11 1.47
N GLY A 192 1.23 0.18 0.57
CA GLY A 192 1.80 -1.09 0.99
C GLY A 192 1.44 -2.33 0.16
N PHE A 193 0.56 -2.23 -0.81
CA PHE A 193 0.23 -3.36 -1.70
C PHE A 193 1.30 -3.50 -2.79
N MET A 194 2.51 -3.90 -2.41
CA MET A 194 3.65 -3.99 -3.33
C MET A 194 4.66 -5.04 -2.91
N SER A 195 5.13 -5.82 -3.88
CA SER A 195 6.18 -6.83 -3.72
C SER A 195 7.57 -6.25 -3.97
N GLY A 196 8.57 -6.70 -3.22
CA GLY A 196 9.99 -6.39 -3.44
C GLY A 196 10.71 -7.39 -4.34
N THR A 197 9.97 -8.22 -5.08
CA THR A 197 10.54 -9.26 -5.97
C THR A 197 11.05 -8.68 -7.29
N TYR A 198 12.04 -9.36 -7.84
CA TYR A 198 12.59 -9.14 -9.18
C TYR A 198 12.79 -10.47 -9.88
N TYR A 199 12.51 -10.54 -11.17
CA TYR A 199 12.71 -11.71 -12.03
C TYR A 199 13.58 -11.36 -13.23
N ASP A 200 14.60 -12.17 -13.48
CA ASP A 200 15.40 -12.08 -14.69
C ASP A 200 14.89 -13.10 -15.72
N PRO A 201 14.28 -12.66 -16.83
CA PRO A 201 13.70 -13.54 -17.83
C PRO A 201 14.76 -14.35 -18.61
N THR A 202 16.01 -13.89 -18.62
CA THR A 202 17.11 -14.58 -19.33
C THR A 202 17.62 -15.78 -18.52
N THR A 203 17.90 -15.55 -17.24
CA THR A 203 18.45 -16.58 -16.35
C THR A 203 17.37 -17.40 -15.64
N LYS A 204 16.11 -16.94 -15.67
CA LYS A 204 14.97 -17.48 -14.91
C LYS A 204 15.15 -17.38 -13.38
N VAL A 205 16.09 -16.60 -12.93
CA VAL A 205 16.37 -16.37 -11.50
C VAL A 205 15.44 -15.31 -10.94
N GLY A 206 14.75 -15.65 -9.87
CA GLY A 206 14.02 -14.69 -9.04
C GLY A 206 14.83 -14.30 -7.81
N ARG A 207 14.56 -13.12 -7.28
CA ARG A 207 15.17 -12.61 -6.03
C ARG A 207 14.31 -11.55 -5.38
N PHE A 208 14.56 -11.30 -4.12
CA PHE A 208 14.15 -10.06 -3.47
C PHE A 208 15.24 -9.00 -3.66
N LEU A 209 14.85 -7.80 -4.08
CA LEU A 209 15.69 -6.61 -3.93
C LEU A 209 15.64 -6.17 -2.47
N GLN A 210 14.43 -6.05 -1.91
CA GLN A 210 14.15 -5.87 -0.48
C GLN A 210 12.86 -6.65 -0.14
N PRO A 211 12.90 -7.64 0.74
CA PRO A 211 11.69 -8.36 1.14
C PRO A 211 10.75 -7.42 1.91
N THR A 212 9.57 -7.17 1.36
CA THR A 212 8.60 -6.28 1.99
C THR A 212 7.71 -7.01 2.99
N ALA A 213 6.99 -6.25 3.82
CA ALA A 213 5.94 -6.81 4.67
C ALA A 213 4.87 -7.56 3.86
N PHE A 214 4.58 -7.10 2.64
CA PHE A 214 3.68 -7.77 1.69
C PHE A 214 4.20 -9.16 1.33
N ASP A 215 5.47 -9.29 0.96
CA ASP A 215 6.08 -10.56 0.54
C ASP A 215 6.03 -11.65 1.61
N ALA A 216 6.02 -11.27 2.88
CA ALA A 216 5.96 -12.21 4.00
C ALA A 216 4.60 -12.91 4.15
N TYR A 217 3.56 -12.40 3.50
CA TYR A 217 2.23 -13.04 3.41
C TYR A 217 2.04 -13.83 2.14
N VAL A 218 2.96 -13.72 1.16
CA VAL A 218 2.89 -14.47 -0.09
C VAL A 218 3.34 -15.90 0.13
N GLN A 219 2.53 -16.87 -0.31
CA GLN A 219 2.81 -18.31 -0.20
C GLN A 219 2.77 -19.01 -1.54
N VAL A 220 3.68 -19.97 -1.71
CA VAL A 220 3.60 -20.99 -2.75
C VAL A 220 2.58 -22.09 -2.39
N LEU A 221 2.19 -22.93 -3.33
CA LEU A 221 1.13 -23.94 -3.15
C LEU A 221 1.42 -24.96 -2.05
N ASP A 222 2.68 -25.26 -1.76
CA ASP A 222 3.07 -26.19 -0.68
C ASP A 222 2.94 -25.55 0.72
N GLY A 223 2.64 -24.24 0.77
CA GLY A 223 2.41 -23.45 1.99
C GLY A 223 3.65 -22.83 2.59
N ARG A 224 4.84 -22.93 1.96
CA ARG A 224 6.00 -22.13 2.35
C ARG A 224 5.76 -20.67 1.95
N ARG A 225 6.28 -19.74 2.76
CA ARG A 225 6.24 -18.32 2.39
C ARG A 225 7.29 -18.06 1.31
N LEU A 226 6.99 -17.12 0.41
CA LEU A 226 7.92 -16.74 -0.66
C LEU A 226 9.26 -16.23 -0.09
N VAL A 227 9.21 -15.50 1.04
CA VAL A 227 10.41 -14.95 1.72
C VAL A 227 11.30 -16.02 2.37
N ASP A 228 10.80 -17.25 2.55
CA ASP A 228 11.59 -18.37 3.12
C ASP A 228 12.34 -19.15 2.04
N LEU A 229 12.11 -18.87 0.75
CA LEU A 229 12.84 -19.50 -0.35
C LEU A 229 14.24 -18.87 -0.51
N PRO A 230 15.25 -19.66 -0.96
CA PRO A 230 16.59 -19.12 -1.21
C PRO A 230 16.57 -17.96 -2.22
N SER A 231 17.16 -16.82 -1.88
CA SER A 231 17.21 -15.62 -2.72
C SER A 231 18.65 -15.13 -2.91
N PRO A 232 19.16 -15.00 -4.18
CA PRO A 232 18.51 -15.30 -5.45
C PRO A 232 18.46 -16.81 -5.76
N SER A 233 17.40 -17.26 -6.51
CA SER A 233 17.32 -18.66 -6.91
C SER A 233 16.40 -18.89 -8.13
N LEU A 234 16.56 -20.05 -8.79
CA LEU A 234 15.62 -20.56 -9.77
C LEU A 234 14.28 -20.93 -9.12
N GLU A 235 14.28 -21.29 -7.85
CA GLU A 235 13.07 -21.65 -7.09
C GLU A 235 12.14 -20.45 -6.93
N ILE A 236 12.67 -19.29 -6.52
CA ILE A 236 11.88 -18.03 -6.53
C ILE A 236 11.43 -17.72 -7.96
N GLY A 237 12.33 -17.84 -8.97
CA GLY A 237 11.97 -17.56 -10.36
C GLY A 237 10.79 -18.41 -10.83
N SER A 238 10.77 -19.70 -10.51
CA SER A 238 9.66 -20.60 -10.79
C SER A 238 8.39 -20.20 -10.01
N ALA A 239 8.51 -19.81 -8.75
CA ALA A 239 7.39 -19.36 -7.92
C ALA A 239 6.73 -18.12 -8.50
N LEU A 240 7.52 -17.12 -8.96
CA LEU A 240 7.02 -15.85 -9.51
C LEU A 240 6.22 -16.01 -10.82
N THR A 241 6.37 -17.15 -11.51
CA THR A 241 5.62 -17.49 -12.74
C THR A 241 4.64 -18.64 -12.52
N SER A 242 4.31 -18.94 -11.26
CA SER A 242 3.40 -20.00 -10.84
C SER A 242 2.36 -19.40 -9.87
N THR A 243 1.40 -20.23 -9.43
CA THR A 243 0.36 -19.79 -8.51
C THR A 243 0.92 -19.35 -7.16
N LEU A 244 0.69 -18.08 -6.80
CA LEU A 244 0.96 -17.50 -5.50
C LEU A 244 -0.35 -17.10 -4.81
N LEU A 245 -0.35 -17.21 -3.48
CA LEU A 245 -1.51 -17.01 -2.62
C LEU A 245 -1.17 -16.00 -1.53
N TRP A 246 -2.16 -15.20 -1.14
CA TRP A 246 -2.08 -14.40 0.07
C TRP A 246 -2.50 -15.23 1.28
N SER A 247 -1.71 -15.22 2.36
CA SER A 247 -1.90 -16.07 3.53
C SER A 247 -2.37 -15.34 4.79
N GLY A 248 -2.55 -14.03 4.73
CA GLY A 248 -2.97 -13.22 5.88
C GLY A 248 -4.39 -13.60 6.35
N ALA A 249 -4.55 -13.75 7.65
CA ALA A 249 -5.79 -14.30 8.24
C ALA A 249 -7.01 -13.40 8.01
N ASN A 250 -6.82 -12.07 8.04
CA ASN A 250 -7.92 -11.13 7.80
C ASN A 250 -8.39 -11.21 6.35
N ALA A 251 -7.47 -11.23 5.39
CA ALA A 251 -7.80 -11.34 3.98
C ALA A 251 -8.43 -12.70 3.64
N VAL A 252 -7.93 -13.79 4.21
CA VAL A 252 -8.55 -15.14 4.05
C VAL A 252 -9.99 -15.12 4.57
N LYS A 253 -10.24 -14.52 5.74
CA LYS A 253 -11.58 -14.37 6.29
C LYS A 253 -12.48 -13.52 5.39
N ALA A 254 -11.98 -12.38 4.90
CA ALA A 254 -12.71 -11.49 4.00
C ALA A 254 -13.02 -12.15 2.63
N ASN A 255 -12.20 -13.12 2.22
CA ASN A 255 -12.37 -13.92 1.01
C ASN A 255 -13.03 -15.29 1.29
N ASN A 256 -13.99 -15.33 2.21
CA ASN A 256 -14.81 -16.51 2.55
C ASN A 256 -13.99 -17.76 2.95
N GLY A 257 -12.86 -17.58 3.62
CA GLY A 257 -11.98 -18.66 4.08
C GLY A 257 -11.01 -19.18 3.01
N VAL A 258 -11.01 -18.61 1.81
CA VAL A 258 -10.12 -18.99 0.72
C VAL A 258 -8.96 -18.00 0.63
N LYS A 259 -7.73 -18.53 0.52
CA LYS A 259 -6.55 -17.66 0.29
C LYS A 259 -6.69 -16.93 -1.04
N PRO A 260 -6.65 -15.58 -1.06
CA PRO A 260 -6.70 -14.82 -2.30
C PRO A 260 -5.56 -15.19 -3.26
N LEU A 261 -5.87 -15.32 -4.53
CA LEU A 261 -4.89 -15.50 -5.59
C LEU A 261 -4.24 -14.17 -5.95
N LEU A 262 -2.91 -14.18 -6.12
CA LEU A 262 -2.17 -13.05 -6.65
C LEU A 262 -1.97 -13.20 -8.16
N PHE A 263 -1.79 -12.09 -8.85
CA PHE A 263 -1.52 -12.06 -10.28
C PHE A 263 -0.12 -12.59 -10.58
N THR A 264 -0.07 -13.79 -11.14
CA THR A 264 1.17 -14.49 -11.49
C THR A 264 1.04 -15.13 -12.87
N PRO A 265 1.10 -14.33 -13.94
CA PRO A 265 1.03 -14.84 -15.30
C PRO A 265 2.25 -15.72 -15.61
N SER A 266 2.11 -16.64 -16.56
CA SER A 266 3.20 -17.55 -17.00
C SER A 266 4.42 -16.82 -17.57
N ILE A 267 4.22 -15.58 -18.05
CA ILE A 267 5.28 -14.65 -18.43
C ILE A 267 5.27 -13.55 -17.37
N TYR A 268 6.38 -13.43 -16.63
CA TYR A 268 6.48 -12.42 -15.59
C TYR A 268 6.37 -11.00 -16.17
N GLU A 269 5.49 -10.20 -15.60
CA GLU A 269 5.25 -8.81 -15.97
C GLU A 269 5.81 -7.89 -14.89
N GLN A 270 6.94 -7.21 -15.21
CA GLN A 270 7.59 -6.32 -14.27
C GLN A 270 6.65 -5.17 -13.86
N GLY A 271 6.47 -4.96 -12.56
CA GLY A 271 5.58 -3.94 -12.00
C GLY A 271 4.10 -4.35 -11.91
N SER A 272 3.74 -5.57 -12.37
CA SER A 272 2.39 -6.12 -12.22
C SER A 272 2.36 -7.43 -11.46
N SER A 273 3.21 -8.40 -11.88
CA SER A 273 3.26 -9.72 -11.25
C SER A 273 3.51 -9.62 -9.76
N VAL A 274 2.77 -10.41 -8.97
CA VAL A 274 2.76 -10.48 -7.52
C VAL A 274 2.12 -9.27 -6.84
N SER A 275 2.32 -8.07 -7.37
CA SER A 275 1.82 -6.81 -6.80
C SER A 275 0.36 -6.50 -7.15
N HIS A 276 -0.42 -7.49 -7.62
CA HIS A 276 -1.84 -7.38 -7.92
C HIS A 276 -2.60 -8.63 -7.50
N LEU A 277 -3.90 -8.51 -7.35
CA LEU A 277 -4.83 -9.64 -7.25
C LEU A 277 -5.02 -10.27 -8.65
N ASP A 278 -5.28 -11.60 -8.68
CA ASP A 278 -5.45 -12.33 -9.92
C ASP A 278 -6.62 -11.78 -10.76
N GLU A 279 -6.32 -11.30 -11.96
CA GLU A 279 -7.26 -10.69 -12.89
C GLU A 279 -8.43 -11.63 -13.19
N LYS A 280 -8.16 -12.90 -13.48
CA LYS A 280 -9.17 -13.88 -13.86
C LYS A 280 -10.16 -14.16 -12.73
N THR A 281 -9.68 -14.18 -11.50
CA THR A 281 -10.49 -14.45 -10.31
C THR A 281 -11.30 -13.24 -9.88
N PHE A 282 -10.70 -12.04 -9.90
CA PHE A 282 -11.26 -10.87 -9.23
C PHE A 282 -11.86 -9.82 -10.18
N SER A 283 -11.52 -9.77 -11.46
CA SER A 283 -12.07 -8.79 -12.40
C SER A 283 -13.61 -8.83 -12.55
N ASN A 284 -14.25 -9.89 -12.08
CA ASN A 284 -15.71 -10.03 -12.07
C ASN A 284 -16.36 -9.65 -10.74
N SER A 285 -15.57 -9.26 -9.74
CA SER A 285 -16.04 -8.92 -8.40
C SER A 285 -16.03 -7.41 -8.21
N PHE A 286 -17.20 -6.78 -8.24
CA PHE A 286 -17.32 -5.34 -7.99
C PHE A 286 -16.60 -4.88 -6.70
N GLU A 287 -16.58 -5.72 -5.68
CA GLU A 287 -16.02 -5.36 -4.36
C GLU A 287 -14.52 -5.60 -4.25
N ASN A 288 -13.92 -6.48 -5.09
CA ASN A 288 -12.55 -6.96 -4.89
C ASN A 288 -11.64 -6.76 -6.12
N SER A 289 -12.12 -6.13 -7.20
CA SER A 289 -11.31 -5.94 -8.42
C SER A 289 -10.44 -4.68 -8.42
N VAL A 290 -10.52 -3.83 -7.40
CA VAL A 290 -9.73 -2.60 -7.36
C VAL A 290 -8.22 -2.82 -7.52
N MET A 291 -7.70 -3.96 -7.07
CA MET A 291 -6.27 -4.32 -7.18
C MET A 291 -5.97 -5.36 -8.26
N THR A 292 -6.83 -5.52 -9.28
CA THR A 292 -6.45 -6.25 -10.49
C THR A 292 -5.56 -5.37 -11.40
N PRO A 293 -4.65 -5.95 -12.20
CA PRO A 293 -3.65 -5.17 -12.95
C PRO A 293 -4.23 -4.38 -14.13
N ASN A 294 -5.48 -4.61 -14.50
CA ASN A 294 -6.10 -3.98 -15.65
C ASN A 294 -7.41 -3.29 -15.28
N LEU A 295 -7.67 -2.12 -15.88
CA LEU A 295 -8.92 -1.38 -15.77
C LEU A 295 -9.57 -1.27 -17.14
N GLY A 296 -10.84 -1.67 -17.25
CA GLY A 296 -11.67 -1.50 -18.46
C GLY A 296 -12.19 -0.07 -18.61
N ALA A 297 -12.33 0.41 -19.84
CA ALA A 297 -13.00 1.67 -20.08
C ALA A 297 -14.47 1.59 -19.62
N GLY A 298 -14.92 2.58 -18.83
CA GLY A 298 -16.23 2.60 -18.17
C GLY A 298 -16.30 1.85 -16.84
N GLU A 299 -15.24 1.21 -16.42
CA GLU A 299 -15.14 0.54 -15.12
C GLU A 299 -14.94 1.56 -14.00
N VAL A 300 -15.61 1.33 -12.85
CA VAL A 300 -15.61 2.28 -11.73
C VAL A 300 -15.48 1.56 -10.39
N PHE A 301 -14.49 1.97 -9.61
CA PHE A 301 -14.26 1.53 -8.23
C PHE A 301 -14.12 2.76 -7.33
N HIS A 302 -15.16 3.07 -6.56
CA HIS A 302 -15.10 4.16 -5.58
C HIS A 302 -15.10 3.64 -4.14
N LEU A 303 -14.64 2.39 -3.96
CA LEU A 303 -14.45 1.72 -2.67
C LEU A 303 -13.22 0.82 -2.74
N PRO A 304 -12.41 0.76 -1.66
CA PRO A 304 -11.29 -0.17 -1.61
C PRO A 304 -11.72 -1.65 -1.62
N GLY A 305 -12.94 -1.93 -1.14
CA GLY A 305 -13.43 -3.29 -0.95
C GLY A 305 -12.93 -3.96 0.32
N ALA A 306 -13.69 -4.94 0.79
CA ALA A 306 -13.41 -5.61 2.06
C ALA A 306 -12.10 -6.40 2.03
N LEU A 307 -11.79 -7.04 0.91
CA LEU A 307 -10.56 -7.83 0.76
C LEU A 307 -9.31 -6.97 0.83
N LEU A 308 -9.28 -5.84 0.12
CA LEU A 308 -8.12 -4.93 0.14
C LEU A 308 -7.91 -4.35 1.55
N LEU A 309 -8.97 -3.92 2.22
CA LEU A 309 -8.87 -3.42 3.59
C LEU A 309 -8.37 -4.49 4.56
N ALA A 310 -8.80 -5.74 4.40
CA ALA A 310 -8.31 -6.86 5.21
C ALA A 310 -6.82 -7.19 4.94
N ILE A 311 -6.34 -7.02 3.71
CA ILE A 311 -4.91 -7.12 3.38
C ILE A 311 -4.13 -6.02 4.12
N PHE A 312 -4.63 -4.79 4.18
CA PHE A 312 -3.98 -3.72 4.95
C PHE A 312 -3.98 -3.97 6.46
N GLU A 313 -5.01 -4.62 7.00
CA GLU A 313 -4.98 -5.08 8.40
C GLU A 313 -3.91 -6.16 8.62
N ASP A 314 -3.76 -7.13 7.71
CA ASP A 314 -2.68 -8.12 7.78
C ASP A 314 -1.30 -7.45 7.77
N LEU A 315 -1.06 -6.46 6.89
CA LEU A 315 0.23 -5.75 6.77
C LEU A 315 0.66 -5.02 8.05
N ARG A 316 -0.27 -4.73 8.97
CA ARG A 316 -0.02 -4.11 10.28
C ARG A 316 0.31 -5.12 11.36
N MET A 317 0.18 -6.40 11.08
CA MET A 317 0.41 -7.48 12.01
C MET A 317 1.76 -8.16 11.76
N LYS A 318 2.22 -8.91 12.75
CA LYS A 318 3.36 -9.79 12.56
C LYS A 318 2.97 -10.90 11.58
N PRO A 319 3.73 -11.10 10.49
CA PRO A 319 3.45 -12.16 9.55
C PRO A 319 3.45 -13.55 10.22
N PRO A 320 2.67 -14.52 9.66
CA PRO A 320 2.68 -15.89 10.18
C PRO A 320 4.09 -16.47 10.11
N ALA A 321 4.42 -17.35 11.06
CA ALA A 321 5.68 -18.07 11.01
C ALA A 321 5.75 -18.93 9.73
N GLY A 322 6.94 -19.00 9.11
CA GLY A 322 7.18 -19.92 8.02
C GLY A 322 6.97 -21.38 8.44
N LYS A 323 6.63 -22.26 7.47
CA LYS A 323 6.75 -23.70 7.73
C LYS A 323 8.21 -24.04 7.96
N ALA A 324 8.50 -24.76 9.04
CA ALA A 324 9.80 -25.39 9.19
C ALA A 324 10.03 -26.33 8.01
N THR A 325 11.20 -26.15 7.35
CA THR A 325 11.67 -27.02 6.25
C THR A 325 12.07 -28.39 6.79
#